data_7a7deacf84c9c27dd6cf7970f69eb982
#
_entry.id   7a7deacf84c9c27dd6cf7970f69eb982
#
_cell.length_a   1.000
_cell.length_b   1.000
_cell.length_c   1.000
_cell.angle_alpha   90.00
_cell.angle_beta   90.00
_cell.angle_gamma   90.00
#
_symmetry.space_group_name_H-M   'P 1'
#
loop_
_entity.id
_entity.type
_entity.pdbx_description
1 polymer ?
#
loop_
_entity_poly.entity_id
_entity_poly.type
_entity_poly.pdbx_seq_one_letter_code
_entity_poly.pdbx_strand_id
1 'polypeptide(L)'
;MVRLGSDLLLASSRLKGARVGVVCNHASLDRGFLHIVDRLASAPDVTLAAIFGPQHGFRSDVQDNMIETAHTDDVTRKVPVYSLYSETREPTAAMLAGLDFLVIDLQDIGARIYTYIYTMANCLRACARHGVQVIVCDRPNPIGGTDVEGALLVKGFESFVGQFQIPMRHGMTMGESARLF
;
A
#
# COMPACT_ATOMS: atom_id res chain seq x y z
N MET A 1 -19.09 13.48 5.78
CA MET A 1 -18.13 13.54 4.65
C MET A 1 -16.91 12.73 5.06
N VAL A 2 -16.52 11.72 4.27
CA VAL A 2 -15.36 10.87 4.56
C VAL A 2 -14.07 11.67 4.36
N ARG A 3 -13.13 11.58 5.30
CA ARG A 3 -11.75 12.11 5.17
C ARG A 3 -10.81 10.93 4.97
N LEU A 4 -9.98 10.98 3.95
CA LEU A 4 -8.99 9.94 3.69
C LEU A 4 -7.81 10.06 4.67
N GLY A 5 -7.20 8.92 5.01
CA GLY A 5 -6.00 8.90 5.85
C GLY A 5 -4.86 9.74 5.27
N SER A 6 -4.70 9.75 3.95
CA SER A 6 -3.70 10.58 3.26
C SER A 6 -3.97 12.09 3.41
N ASP A 7 -5.24 12.52 3.48
CA ASP A 7 -5.57 13.94 3.74
C ASP A 7 -5.16 14.36 5.15
N LEU A 8 -5.41 13.48 6.13
CA LEU A 8 -5.02 13.71 7.53
C LEU A 8 -3.50 13.72 7.69
N LEU A 9 -2.81 12.79 7.06
CA LEU A 9 -1.35 12.68 7.12
C LEU A 9 -0.69 13.93 6.56
N LEU A 10 -1.06 14.36 5.36
CA LEU A 10 -0.45 15.51 4.70
C LEU A 10 -0.83 16.86 5.32
N ALA A 11 -1.97 16.93 6.03
CA ALA A 11 -2.33 18.09 6.84
C ALA A 11 -1.59 18.16 8.19
N SER A 12 -0.88 17.09 8.57
CA SER A 12 -0.11 17.01 9.81
C SER A 12 1.37 17.34 9.57
N SER A 13 2.11 17.60 10.65
CA SER A 13 3.57 17.76 10.61
C SER A 13 4.35 16.44 10.71
N ARG A 14 3.66 15.29 10.65
CA ARG A 14 4.27 13.99 10.97
C ARG A 14 5.40 13.58 10.04
N LEU A 15 5.37 14.03 8.78
CA LEU A 15 6.39 13.73 7.78
C LEU A 15 7.45 14.84 7.63
N LYS A 16 7.42 15.87 8.48
CA LYS A 16 8.34 17.00 8.37
C LYS A 16 9.80 16.56 8.51
N GLY A 17 10.62 16.88 7.52
CA GLY A 17 12.04 16.52 7.45
C GLY A 17 12.31 15.06 7.08
N ALA A 18 11.28 14.27 6.84
CA ALA A 18 11.40 12.82 6.66
C ALA A 18 11.70 12.42 5.21
N ARG A 19 12.40 11.31 5.06
CA ARG A 19 12.58 10.56 3.82
C ARG A 19 11.52 9.45 3.77
N VAL A 20 10.66 9.49 2.76
CA VAL A 20 9.44 8.68 2.70
C VAL A 20 9.44 7.79 1.46
N GLY A 21 9.18 6.50 1.67
CA GLY A 21 8.71 5.60 0.61
C GLY A 21 7.18 5.56 0.60
N VAL A 22 6.57 5.35 -0.55
CA VAL A 22 5.12 5.21 -0.66
C VAL A 22 4.71 3.95 -1.41
N VAL A 23 3.86 3.13 -0.79
CA VAL A 23 3.17 2.01 -1.43
C VAL A 23 1.80 2.51 -1.90
N CYS A 24 1.55 2.47 -3.19
CA CYS A 24 0.34 3.03 -3.77
C CYS A 24 -0.10 2.29 -5.03
N ASN A 25 -1.35 2.46 -5.42
CA ASN A 25 -1.91 2.00 -6.67
C ASN A 25 -2.56 3.16 -7.44
N HIS A 26 -3.05 2.92 -8.64
CA HIS A 26 -3.69 3.95 -9.48
C HIS A 26 -4.87 4.66 -8.81
N ALA A 27 -5.52 4.01 -7.85
CA ALA A 27 -6.66 4.56 -7.10
C ALA A 27 -6.25 5.31 -5.82
N SER A 28 -4.95 5.53 -5.60
CA SER A 28 -4.41 6.30 -4.46
C SER A 28 -4.57 7.81 -4.70
N LEU A 29 -5.80 8.22 -4.97
CA LEU A 29 -6.20 9.59 -5.34
C LEU A 29 -6.90 10.27 -4.16
N ASP A 30 -6.78 11.59 -4.11
CA ASP A 30 -7.64 12.43 -3.27
C ASP A 30 -8.94 12.81 -3.99
N ARG A 31 -9.75 13.66 -3.39
CA ARG A 31 -11.03 14.12 -3.97
C ARG A 31 -10.87 15.00 -5.21
N GLY A 32 -9.69 15.60 -5.38
CA GLY A 32 -9.34 16.39 -6.55
C GLY A 32 -8.71 15.55 -7.66
N PHE A 33 -8.69 14.22 -7.50
CA PHE A 33 -8.01 13.27 -8.39
C PHE A 33 -6.49 13.48 -8.45
N LEU A 34 -5.89 14.08 -7.41
CA LEU A 34 -4.46 14.21 -7.30
C LEU A 34 -3.86 12.97 -6.61
N HIS A 35 -2.90 12.35 -7.26
CA HIS A 35 -2.30 11.10 -6.79
C HIS A 35 -1.38 11.34 -5.58
N ILE A 36 -1.31 10.38 -4.65
CA ILE A 36 -0.48 10.49 -3.44
C ILE A 36 0.99 10.76 -3.74
N VAL A 37 1.52 10.19 -4.82
CA VAL A 37 2.90 10.42 -5.27
C VAL A 37 3.15 11.90 -5.56
N ASP A 38 2.22 12.57 -6.26
CA ASP A 38 2.32 14.00 -6.58
C ASP A 38 2.21 14.85 -5.32
N ARG A 39 1.30 14.47 -4.44
CA ARG A 39 1.07 15.16 -3.17
C ARG A 39 2.30 15.10 -2.26
N LEU A 40 2.94 13.92 -2.14
CA LEU A 40 4.16 13.74 -1.37
C LEU A 40 5.35 14.46 -2.00
N ALA A 41 5.49 14.39 -3.33
CA ALA A 41 6.57 15.07 -4.05
C ALA A 41 6.47 16.60 -3.95
N SER A 42 5.26 17.13 -3.78
CA SER A 42 5.01 18.58 -3.65
C SER A 42 4.92 19.04 -2.19
N ALA A 43 4.94 18.13 -1.22
CA ALA A 43 4.80 18.47 0.19
C ALA A 43 6.06 19.18 0.69
N PRO A 44 5.94 20.33 1.37
CA PRO A 44 7.08 21.02 1.93
C PRO A 44 7.74 20.15 3.02
N ASP A 45 9.06 20.18 3.07
CA ASP A 45 9.87 19.47 4.07
C ASP A 45 9.69 17.93 4.05
N VAL A 46 9.21 17.33 2.95
CA VAL A 46 9.12 15.88 2.75
C VAL A 46 10.00 15.48 1.57
N THR A 47 10.80 14.44 1.75
CA THR A 47 11.58 13.86 0.65
C THR A 47 10.93 12.55 0.21
N LEU A 48 10.25 12.55 -0.94
CA LEU A 48 9.83 11.30 -1.58
C LEU A 48 11.09 10.59 -2.10
N ALA A 49 11.42 9.44 -1.52
CA ALA A 49 12.65 8.72 -1.80
C ALA A 49 12.45 7.45 -2.63
N ALA A 50 11.27 6.85 -2.59
CA ALA A 50 10.94 5.66 -3.37
C ALA A 50 9.42 5.49 -3.55
N ILE A 51 9.04 4.84 -4.64
CA ILE A 51 7.66 4.41 -4.90
C ILE A 51 7.65 2.88 -4.93
N PHE A 52 6.62 2.27 -4.36
CA PHE A 52 6.43 0.83 -4.35
C PHE A 52 5.09 0.49 -5.00
N GLY A 53 5.14 -0.27 -6.09
CA GLY A 53 3.97 -0.73 -6.83
C GLY A 53 3.55 -2.14 -6.39
N PRO A 54 2.26 -2.38 -6.09
CA PRO A 54 1.73 -3.72 -5.89
C PRO A 54 1.59 -4.46 -7.22
N GLN A 55 0.90 -5.60 -7.23
CA GLN A 55 0.49 -6.27 -8.47
C GLN A 55 -0.13 -5.26 -9.45
N HIS A 56 0.16 -5.37 -10.73
CA HIS A 56 -0.18 -4.45 -11.83
C HIS A 56 0.59 -3.12 -11.84
N GLY A 57 1.54 -2.90 -10.91
CA GLY A 57 2.29 -1.64 -10.80
C GLY A 57 1.49 -0.51 -10.12
N PHE A 58 2.15 0.56 -9.76
CA PHE A 58 1.49 1.68 -9.09
C PHE A 58 0.57 2.50 -10.02
N ARG A 59 0.75 2.39 -11.35
CA ARG A 59 -0.12 3.00 -12.37
C ARG A 59 -1.16 2.05 -12.93
N SER A 60 -1.08 0.75 -12.56
CA SER A 60 -1.92 -0.32 -13.12
C SER A 60 -1.88 -0.41 -14.65
N ASP A 61 -0.72 -0.18 -15.22
CA ASP A 61 -0.45 -0.24 -16.65
C ASP A 61 -0.12 -1.67 -17.14
N VAL A 62 0.14 -2.59 -16.21
CA VAL A 62 0.32 -4.02 -16.50
C VAL A 62 -0.97 -4.75 -16.23
N GLN A 63 -1.72 -5.10 -17.29
CA GLN A 63 -3.09 -5.62 -17.21
C GLN A 63 -3.17 -7.13 -17.02
N ASP A 64 -2.17 -7.88 -17.47
CA ASP A 64 -2.24 -9.35 -17.44
C ASP A 64 -2.06 -9.92 -16.03
N ASN A 65 -2.87 -10.92 -15.73
CA ASN A 65 -2.73 -11.68 -14.49
C ASN A 65 -1.42 -12.48 -14.48
N MET A 66 -0.75 -12.50 -13.33
CA MET A 66 0.45 -13.29 -13.07
C MET A 66 1.71 -12.85 -13.83
N ILE A 67 1.68 -11.74 -14.56
CA ILE A 67 2.90 -11.16 -15.13
C ILE A 67 3.61 -10.31 -14.06
N GLU A 68 4.88 -10.61 -13.86
CA GLU A 68 5.74 -9.85 -12.96
C GLU A 68 6.05 -8.46 -13.54
N THR A 69 6.08 -7.45 -12.67
CA THR A 69 6.38 -6.07 -13.05
C THR A 69 7.84 -5.77 -12.71
N ALA A 70 8.61 -5.30 -13.66
CA ALA A 70 10.01 -4.94 -13.42
C ALA A 70 10.14 -3.70 -12.51
N HIS A 71 11.29 -3.56 -11.83
CA HIS A 71 11.70 -2.31 -11.22
C HIS A 71 11.96 -1.28 -12.31
N THR A 72 11.60 -0.04 -12.06
CA THR A 72 11.78 1.08 -12.99
C THR A 72 12.19 2.35 -12.23
N ASP A 73 12.39 3.44 -12.95
CA ASP A 73 12.59 4.77 -12.36
C ASP A 73 11.45 5.71 -12.79
N ASP A 74 10.95 6.50 -11.86
CA ASP A 74 10.13 7.65 -12.21
C ASP A 74 11.05 8.77 -12.66
N VAL A 75 11.16 8.93 -13.98
CA VAL A 75 12.07 9.90 -14.61
C VAL A 75 11.71 11.34 -14.22
N THR A 76 10.43 11.62 -14.04
CA THR A 76 9.95 12.96 -13.70
C THR A 76 10.37 13.37 -12.30
N ARG A 77 10.26 12.46 -11.34
CA ARG A 77 10.57 12.70 -9.92
C ARG A 77 11.96 12.23 -9.52
N LYS A 78 12.65 11.51 -10.42
CA LYS A 78 13.99 10.95 -10.22
C LYS A 78 14.08 10.06 -8.96
N VAL A 79 13.08 9.21 -8.79
CA VAL A 79 13.01 8.27 -7.69
C VAL A 79 12.81 6.85 -8.22
N PRO A 80 13.36 5.82 -7.55
CA PRO A 80 13.14 4.43 -7.93
C PRO A 80 11.69 4.02 -7.71
N VAL A 81 11.20 3.19 -8.63
CA VAL A 81 9.90 2.52 -8.54
C VAL A 81 10.15 1.03 -8.38
N TYR A 82 9.98 0.55 -7.17
CA TYR A 82 10.15 -0.86 -6.83
C TYR A 82 8.84 -1.61 -7.04
N SER A 83 8.91 -2.71 -7.76
CA SER A 83 7.79 -3.64 -7.85
C SER A 83 7.77 -4.57 -6.64
N LEU A 84 6.62 -4.67 -6.00
CA LEU A 84 6.32 -5.70 -4.99
C LEU A 84 5.57 -6.89 -5.62
N TYR A 85 5.70 -7.02 -6.93
CA TYR A 85 5.20 -8.16 -7.69
C TYR A 85 6.20 -8.53 -8.81
N SER A 86 7.45 -8.82 -8.40
CA SER A 86 8.54 -9.29 -9.26
C SER A 86 9.25 -10.46 -8.56
N GLU A 87 10.54 -10.39 -8.38
CA GLU A 87 11.32 -11.39 -7.64
C GLU A 87 10.90 -11.52 -6.17
N THR A 88 10.34 -10.46 -5.61
CA THR A 88 9.86 -10.42 -4.21
C THR A 88 8.43 -9.89 -4.13
N ARG A 89 7.71 -10.32 -3.06
CA ARG A 89 6.38 -9.82 -2.69
C ARG A 89 6.42 -8.92 -1.46
N GLU A 90 7.62 -8.60 -0.98
CA GLU A 90 7.86 -7.70 0.15
C GLU A 90 9.07 -6.81 -0.12
N PRO A 91 9.15 -5.61 0.47
CA PRO A 91 10.33 -4.76 0.34
C PRO A 91 11.58 -5.43 0.94
N THR A 92 12.69 -5.37 0.23
CA THR A 92 13.99 -5.82 0.74
C THR A 92 14.64 -4.75 1.62
N ALA A 93 15.66 -5.13 2.39
CA ALA A 93 16.46 -4.19 3.18
C ALA A 93 17.04 -3.05 2.33
N ALA A 94 17.50 -3.36 1.12
CA ALA A 94 18.06 -2.37 0.20
C ALA A 94 17.00 -1.36 -0.27
N MET A 95 15.77 -1.80 -0.54
CA MET A 95 14.67 -0.92 -0.95
C MET A 95 14.20 0.00 0.18
N LEU A 96 14.35 -0.44 1.43
CA LEU A 96 13.97 0.31 2.64
C LEU A 96 15.09 1.18 3.20
N ALA A 97 16.32 1.04 2.69
CA ALA A 97 17.47 1.74 3.23
C ALA A 97 17.30 3.27 3.18
N GLY A 98 17.53 3.91 4.32
CA GLY A 98 17.45 5.37 4.45
C GLY A 98 16.04 5.96 4.41
N LEU A 99 15.00 5.13 4.51
CA LEU A 99 13.63 5.61 4.73
C LEU A 99 13.35 5.77 6.22
N ASP A 100 12.76 6.90 6.59
CA ASP A 100 12.20 7.11 7.92
C ASP A 100 10.80 6.48 8.03
N PHE A 101 10.01 6.62 6.97
CA PHE A 101 8.65 6.11 6.90
C PHE A 101 8.38 5.38 5.58
N LEU A 102 7.61 4.30 5.68
CA LEU A 102 6.87 3.73 4.55
C LEU A 102 5.39 4.09 4.70
N VAL A 103 4.91 4.97 3.83
CA VAL A 103 3.49 5.33 3.75
C VAL A 103 2.78 4.33 2.87
N ILE A 104 1.68 3.75 3.34
CA ILE A 104 0.85 2.82 2.58
C ILE A 104 -0.49 3.51 2.31
N ASP A 105 -0.73 3.86 1.05
CA ASP A 105 -1.98 4.47 0.58
C ASP A 105 -2.56 3.62 -0.56
N LEU A 106 -3.09 2.46 -0.22
CA LEU A 106 -3.70 1.51 -1.15
C LEU A 106 -5.22 1.55 -1.05
N GLN A 107 -5.90 1.58 -2.19
CA GLN A 107 -7.33 1.34 -2.24
C GLN A 107 -7.58 -0.15 -2.53
N ASP A 108 -8.10 -0.86 -1.54
CA ASP A 108 -8.56 -2.24 -1.67
C ASP A 108 -9.98 -2.31 -2.25
N ILE A 109 -10.43 -3.51 -2.61
CA ILE A 109 -11.78 -3.76 -3.15
C ILE A 109 -12.73 -4.42 -2.16
N GLY A 110 -12.26 -4.78 -0.97
CA GLY A 110 -13.07 -5.41 0.08
C GLY A 110 -13.20 -6.93 0.01
N ALA A 111 -12.44 -7.57 -0.87
CA ALA A 111 -12.48 -9.02 -1.06
C ALA A 111 -11.14 -9.68 -0.70
N ARG A 112 -11.20 -10.79 0.07
CA ARG A 112 -10.01 -11.54 0.54
C ARG A 112 -9.06 -11.94 -0.58
N ILE A 113 -9.55 -12.28 -1.76
CA ILE A 113 -8.72 -12.74 -2.87
C ILE A 113 -7.92 -11.62 -3.55
N TYR A 114 -8.19 -10.37 -3.22
CA TYR A 114 -7.49 -9.24 -3.82
C TYR A 114 -6.18 -8.96 -3.09
N THR A 115 -5.12 -8.68 -3.84
CA THR A 115 -3.74 -8.79 -3.33
C THR A 115 -3.24 -7.60 -2.51
N TYR A 116 -3.94 -6.49 -2.51
CA TYR A 116 -3.45 -5.25 -1.89
C TYR A 116 -3.35 -5.31 -0.37
N ILE A 117 -4.29 -5.99 0.29
CA ILE A 117 -4.20 -6.23 1.74
C ILE A 117 -2.98 -7.07 2.10
N TYR A 118 -2.55 -8.00 1.25
CA TYR A 118 -1.36 -8.83 1.49
C TYR A 118 -0.08 -8.09 1.15
N THR A 119 -0.08 -7.22 0.12
CA THR A 119 1.02 -6.30 -0.13
C THR A 119 1.26 -5.41 1.09
N MET A 120 0.20 -4.86 1.70
CA MET A 120 0.29 -4.11 2.95
C MET A 120 0.88 -4.96 4.08
N ALA A 121 0.36 -6.17 4.31
CA ALA A 121 0.83 -7.05 5.37
C ALA A 121 2.32 -7.43 5.19
N ASN A 122 2.75 -7.69 3.95
CA ASN A 122 4.14 -7.95 3.63
C ASN A 122 5.02 -6.73 3.92
N CYS A 123 4.57 -5.53 3.58
CA CYS A 123 5.28 -4.29 3.91
C CYS A 123 5.39 -4.08 5.42
N LEU A 124 4.32 -4.32 6.18
CA LEU A 124 4.34 -4.23 7.65
C LEU A 124 5.40 -5.16 8.24
N ARG A 125 5.44 -6.42 7.80
CA ARG A 125 6.44 -7.40 8.26
C ARG A 125 7.87 -7.00 7.89
N ALA A 126 8.09 -6.56 6.66
CA ALA A 126 9.40 -6.13 6.21
C ALA A 126 9.90 -4.91 6.99
N CYS A 127 9.05 -3.90 7.16
CA CYS A 127 9.40 -2.69 7.90
C CYS A 127 9.68 -2.98 9.39
N ALA A 128 8.91 -3.88 10.01
CA ALA A 128 9.18 -4.31 11.39
C ALA A 128 10.57 -4.96 11.53
N ARG A 129 10.99 -5.78 10.55
CA ARG A 129 12.33 -6.41 10.55
C ARG A 129 13.47 -5.40 10.34
N HIS A 130 13.22 -4.34 9.58
CA HIS A 130 14.25 -3.39 9.16
C HIS A 130 14.19 -2.04 9.89
N GLY A 131 13.30 -1.90 10.88
CA GLY A 131 13.22 -0.71 11.74
C GLY A 131 12.66 0.53 11.04
N VAL A 132 11.92 0.39 9.94
CA VAL A 132 11.26 1.49 9.25
C VAL A 132 9.86 1.68 9.82
N GLN A 133 9.48 2.92 10.12
CA GLN A 133 8.14 3.22 10.61
C GLN A 133 7.10 3.13 9.49
N VAL A 134 5.92 2.57 9.77
CA VAL A 134 4.84 2.46 8.78
C VAL A 134 3.69 3.38 9.15
N ILE A 135 3.15 4.06 8.15
CA ILE A 135 1.92 4.84 8.26
C ILE A 135 0.92 4.31 7.23
N VAL A 136 -0.18 3.71 7.69
CA VAL A 136 -1.26 3.28 6.82
C VAL A 136 -2.28 4.42 6.69
N CYS A 137 -2.44 4.93 5.49
CA CYS A 137 -3.46 5.89 5.14
C CYS A 137 -4.78 5.15 4.94
N ASP A 138 -5.66 5.23 5.93
CA ASP A 138 -6.90 4.49 5.88
C ASP A 138 -7.82 4.97 4.75
N ARG A 139 -8.46 4.00 4.10
CA ARG A 139 -9.43 4.19 3.02
C ARG A 139 -10.67 3.35 3.29
N PRO A 140 -11.88 3.85 2.95
CA PRO A 140 -13.10 3.08 3.15
C PRO A 140 -13.10 1.83 2.27
N ASN A 141 -13.77 0.80 2.78
CA ASN A 141 -14.07 -0.39 1.99
C ASN A 141 -15.16 -0.05 0.95
N PRO A 142 -14.90 -0.20 -0.36
CA PRO A 142 -15.81 0.27 -1.41
C PRO A 142 -17.12 -0.53 -1.48
N ILE A 143 -17.14 -1.76 -0.96
CA ILE A 143 -18.35 -2.60 -0.92
C ILE A 143 -19.03 -2.61 0.47
N GLY A 144 -18.63 -1.67 1.34
CA GLY A 144 -19.21 -1.47 2.67
C GLY A 144 -18.48 -2.21 3.79
N GLY A 145 -18.73 -1.78 5.02
CA GLY A 145 -18.10 -2.28 6.25
C GLY A 145 -19.06 -3.00 7.19
N THR A 146 -20.31 -3.22 6.80
CA THR A 146 -21.33 -3.87 7.64
C THR A 146 -21.54 -5.33 7.33
N ASP A 147 -21.45 -5.69 6.06
CA ASP A 147 -21.72 -7.05 5.61
C ASP A 147 -20.43 -7.84 5.52
N VAL A 148 -20.45 -9.03 6.09
CA VAL A 148 -19.37 -10.00 6.07
C VAL A 148 -19.91 -11.30 5.46
N GLU A 149 -19.25 -11.80 4.41
CA GLU A 149 -19.78 -12.92 3.63
C GLU A 149 -18.68 -13.91 3.23
N GLY A 150 -19.11 -15.16 3.04
CA GLY A 150 -18.25 -16.25 2.59
C GLY A 150 -17.47 -16.92 3.71
N ALA A 151 -16.90 -18.09 3.41
CA ALA A 151 -16.15 -18.89 4.37
C ALA A 151 -14.82 -18.25 4.75
N LEU A 152 -14.38 -18.48 5.97
CA LEU A 152 -13.01 -18.17 6.41
C LEU A 152 -12.00 -19.00 5.62
N LEU A 153 -10.80 -18.46 5.45
CA LEU A 153 -9.67 -19.25 4.97
C LEU A 153 -9.36 -20.35 5.97
N VAL A 154 -9.29 -21.58 5.49
CA VAL A 154 -8.93 -22.75 6.31
C VAL A 154 -7.40 -22.78 6.47
N LYS A 155 -6.94 -23.01 7.69
CA LYS A 155 -5.51 -23.18 8.00
C LYS A 155 -4.90 -24.29 7.14
N GLY A 156 -3.74 -24.03 6.54
CA GLY A 156 -3.04 -24.93 5.63
C GLY A 156 -3.36 -24.68 4.14
N PHE A 157 -4.26 -23.74 3.84
CA PHE A 157 -4.57 -23.31 2.48
C PHE A 157 -4.13 -21.85 2.21
N GLU A 158 -3.15 -21.40 3.00
CA GLU A 158 -2.60 -20.06 2.82
C GLU A 158 -1.86 -19.94 1.48
N SER A 159 -2.02 -18.79 0.84
CA SER A 159 -1.38 -18.46 -0.44
C SER A 159 -1.16 -16.97 -0.55
N PHE A 160 -0.56 -16.51 -1.66
CA PHE A 160 -0.43 -15.07 -1.90
C PHE A 160 -1.78 -14.33 -1.97
N VAL A 161 -2.85 -15.01 -2.35
CA VAL A 161 -4.21 -14.44 -2.39
C VAL A 161 -5.08 -14.84 -1.18
N GLY A 162 -4.43 -15.24 -0.10
CA GLY A 162 -5.11 -15.65 1.13
C GLY A 162 -4.10 -15.98 2.21
N GLN A 163 -3.67 -14.99 3.00
CA GLN A 163 -2.68 -15.18 4.08
C GLN A 163 -3.32 -15.28 5.47
N PHE A 164 -4.55 -14.81 5.63
CA PHE A 164 -5.21 -14.70 6.94
C PHE A 164 -6.59 -15.34 6.93
N GLN A 165 -7.02 -15.79 8.09
CA GLN A 165 -8.32 -16.42 8.30
C GLN A 165 -9.44 -15.37 8.35
N ILE A 166 -9.65 -14.69 7.23
CA ILE A 166 -10.73 -13.72 7.07
C ILE A 166 -11.76 -14.23 6.05
N PRO A 167 -13.01 -13.76 6.10
CA PRO A 167 -14.04 -14.16 5.15
C PRO A 167 -13.78 -13.59 3.75
N MET A 168 -14.48 -14.07 2.74
CA MET A 168 -14.32 -13.63 1.36
C MET A 168 -14.62 -12.12 1.22
N ARG A 169 -15.76 -11.65 1.72
CA ARG A 169 -16.08 -10.25 1.94
C ARG A 169 -15.79 -9.92 3.40
N HIS A 170 -14.73 -9.18 3.66
CA HIS A 170 -14.21 -9.02 5.01
C HIS A 170 -14.79 -7.82 5.78
N GLY A 171 -15.42 -6.87 5.10
CA GLY A 171 -16.05 -5.72 5.74
C GLY A 171 -15.11 -4.72 6.42
N MET A 172 -13.80 -4.83 6.23
CA MET A 172 -12.80 -3.99 6.90
C MET A 172 -12.27 -2.90 5.99
N THR A 173 -11.89 -1.76 6.56
CA THR A 173 -11.07 -0.74 5.91
C THR A 173 -9.60 -1.23 5.82
N MET A 174 -8.76 -0.50 5.08
CA MET A 174 -7.31 -0.78 5.04
C MET A 174 -6.67 -0.66 6.42
N GLY A 175 -7.05 0.35 7.19
CA GLY A 175 -6.53 0.57 8.53
C GLY A 175 -6.97 -0.49 9.53
N GLU A 176 -8.20 -0.97 9.43
CA GLU A 176 -8.71 -2.10 10.25
C GLU A 176 -7.98 -3.40 9.91
N SER A 177 -7.80 -3.69 8.61
CA SER A 177 -7.02 -4.85 8.16
C SER A 177 -5.57 -4.80 8.66
N ALA A 178 -4.93 -3.63 8.61
CA ALA A 178 -3.56 -3.44 9.11
C ALA A 178 -3.41 -3.68 10.62
N ARG A 179 -4.48 -3.45 11.38
CA ARG A 179 -4.49 -3.69 12.85
C ARG A 179 -4.77 -5.15 13.19
N LEU A 180 -5.45 -5.86 12.31
CA LEU A 180 -5.75 -7.28 12.49
C LEU A 180 -4.54 -8.17 12.16
N PHE A 181 -3.76 -7.82 11.13
CA PHE A 181 -2.61 -8.57 10.62
C PHE A 181 -1.34 -8.33 11.45
#